data_1ba4fa4f16f9586bf095a0d095889ef4
#
_entry.id   1ba4fa4f16f9586bf095a0d095889ef4
#
_cell.length_a   1.000
_cell.length_b   1.000
_cell.length_c   1.000
_cell.angle_alpha   90.00
_cell.angle_beta   90.00
_cell.angle_gamma   90.00
#
_symmetry.space_group_name_H-M   'P 1'
#
loop_
_entity.id
_entity.type
_entity.pdbx_description
1 polymer ?
#
loop_
_entity_poly.entity_id
_entity_poly.type
_entity_poly.pdbx_seq_one_letter_code
_entity_poly.pdbx_strand_id
1 'polypeptide(L)'
;MNQVATPMSVPTRTRFTMAPSRAIAWVLLAIMLVITLTPIWMAVKTALTPSGDLFTHSSNLLPGSPTLVNFKRVLGLMSVNESLAAGGSGADIDFLKALANSVLFTSIVVVMQITCSAMAAYAFARLRFPGRRVLFGLFIGSMMVPTVVTFIPNFILVKELGWLNTMTGMVAPFCLMQGFSVFFLRQFFLSIPRDLEEAALLDGASHLYIFARIVLPLSLMPIVTIAMLTGINMWNEFFWPYLVAKDEAHQVIPVALQAFKSQTPQGQPDWTGLMAATVISTIPTILLLIVFGRRVVESVQFSGGK
;
A
#
# COMPACT_ATOMS: atom_id res chain seq x y z
N MET A 1 -8.20 -26.37 74.61
CA MET A 1 -8.07 -26.65 73.20
C MET A 1 -7.46 -25.42 72.55
N ASN A 2 -6.13 -25.44 72.38
CA ASN A 2 -5.36 -24.33 71.74
C ASN A 2 -5.37 -24.47 70.26
N GLN A 3 -5.99 -23.54 69.49
CA GLN A 3 -5.83 -23.44 68.10
C GLN A 3 -4.52 -22.69 67.79
N VAL A 4 -3.56 -23.39 67.24
CA VAL A 4 -2.32 -22.81 66.72
C VAL A 4 -2.62 -22.14 65.40
N ALA A 5 -2.46 -20.81 65.33
CA ALA A 5 -2.58 -20.00 64.13
C ALA A 5 -1.40 -20.34 63.18
N THR A 6 -1.71 -20.79 61.96
CA THR A 6 -0.73 -20.99 60.88
C THR A 6 -0.27 -19.64 60.34
N PRO A 7 1.03 -19.39 60.19
CA PRO A 7 1.53 -18.13 59.62
C PRO A 7 1.18 -18.02 58.15
N MET A 8 0.57 -16.88 57.77
CA MET A 8 0.35 -16.50 56.34
C MET A 8 1.70 -16.41 55.62
N SER A 9 1.87 -17.22 54.60
CA SER A 9 2.99 -17.12 53.70
C SER A 9 2.89 -15.86 52.84
N VAL A 10 3.82 -14.92 53.01
CA VAL A 10 4.00 -13.74 52.17
C VAL A 10 4.34 -14.19 50.77
N PRO A 11 3.62 -13.77 49.71
CA PRO A 11 3.98 -14.14 48.35
C PRO A 11 5.35 -13.54 48.00
N THR A 12 6.35 -14.39 47.77
CA THR A 12 7.65 -14.00 47.28
C THR A 12 7.47 -13.37 45.89
N ARG A 13 7.88 -12.10 45.76
CA ARG A 13 8.02 -11.42 44.44
C ARG A 13 8.86 -12.28 43.52
N THR A 14 8.22 -12.94 42.56
CA THR A 14 8.89 -13.61 41.48
C THR A 14 9.68 -12.58 40.67
N ARG A 15 11.00 -12.59 40.81
CA ARG A 15 11.89 -11.87 39.90
C ARG A 15 11.60 -12.40 38.51
N PHE A 16 11.14 -11.53 37.60
CA PHE A 16 11.00 -11.82 36.17
C PHE A 16 12.41 -12.07 35.59
N THR A 17 12.92 -13.30 35.75
CA THR A 17 14.07 -13.75 34.99
C THR A 17 13.56 -14.10 33.61
N MET A 18 13.83 -13.25 32.62
CA MET A 18 13.54 -13.56 31.22
C MET A 18 14.26 -14.85 30.84
N ALA A 19 13.52 -15.85 30.39
CA ALA A 19 14.12 -17.07 29.86
C ALA A 19 15.11 -16.68 28.74
N PRO A 20 16.32 -17.27 28.65
CA PRO A 20 17.36 -16.89 27.67
C PRO A 20 16.85 -16.88 26.22
N SER A 21 15.91 -17.76 25.88
CA SER A 21 15.24 -17.77 24.59
C SER A 21 14.46 -16.48 24.27
N ARG A 22 13.83 -15.86 25.28
CA ARG A 22 13.14 -14.56 25.12
C ARG A 22 14.12 -13.42 24.93
N ALA A 23 15.24 -13.42 25.64
CA ALA A 23 16.29 -12.42 25.47
C ALA A 23 16.87 -12.46 24.04
N ILE A 24 17.17 -13.66 23.53
CA ILE A 24 17.63 -13.85 22.15
C ILE A 24 16.59 -13.35 21.15
N ALA A 25 15.30 -13.67 21.34
CA ALA A 25 14.24 -13.20 20.47
C ALA A 25 14.14 -11.65 20.43
N TRP A 26 14.26 -10.97 21.57
CA TRP A 26 14.27 -9.52 21.64
C TRP A 26 15.50 -8.89 20.97
N VAL A 27 16.67 -9.49 21.10
CA VAL A 27 17.89 -9.04 20.42
C VAL A 27 17.73 -9.18 18.91
N LEU A 28 17.23 -10.32 18.41
CA LEU A 28 16.99 -10.54 16.99
C LEU A 28 15.95 -9.53 16.43
N LEU A 29 14.89 -9.29 17.17
CA LEU A 29 13.88 -8.28 16.79
C LEU A 29 14.48 -6.86 16.73
N ALA A 30 15.33 -6.50 17.71
CA ALA A 30 15.99 -5.20 17.73
C ALA A 30 16.94 -5.04 16.52
N ILE A 31 17.73 -6.08 16.22
CA ILE A 31 18.62 -6.08 15.04
C ILE A 31 17.80 -5.94 13.75
N MET A 32 16.73 -6.72 13.59
CA MET A 32 15.86 -6.64 12.43
C MET A 32 15.21 -5.24 12.30
N LEU A 33 14.77 -4.67 13.42
CA LEU A 33 14.20 -3.32 13.45
C LEU A 33 15.22 -2.27 12.98
N VAL A 34 16.46 -2.32 13.49
CA VAL A 34 17.54 -1.40 13.08
C VAL A 34 17.82 -1.55 11.58
N ILE A 35 17.97 -2.79 11.08
CA ILE A 35 18.21 -3.04 9.64
C ILE A 35 17.08 -2.47 8.80
N THR A 36 15.82 -2.66 9.20
CA THR A 36 14.65 -2.19 8.46
C THR A 36 14.51 -0.67 8.50
N LEU A 37 14.81 -0.02 9.62
CA LEU A 37 14.68 1.42 9.78
C LEU A 37 15.88 2.21 9.21
N THR A 38 17.04 1.60 9.04
CA THR A 38 18.24 2.25 8.51
C THR A 38 18.01 2.92 7.15
N PRO A 39 17.46 2.26 6.12
CA PRO A 39 17.22 2.92 4.83
C PRO A 39 16.22 4.07 4.93
N ILE A 40 15.20 3.96 5.78
CA ILE A 40 14.22 5.03 6.02
C ILE A 40 14.91 6.22 6.69
N TRP A 41 15.72 5.95 7.70
CA TRP A 41 16.51 6.99 8.37
C TRP A 41 17.47 7.69 7.40
N MET A 42 18.15 6.93 6.52
CA MET A 42 19.04 7.49 5.52
C MET A 42 18.30 8.39 4.51
N ALA A 43 17.09 8.01 4.10
CA ALA A 43 16.25 8.86 3.27
C ALA A 43 15.89 10.18 3.96
N VAL A 44 15.47 10.13 5.24
CA VAL A 44 15.14 11.31 6.04
C VAL A 44 16.39 12.18 6.27
N LYS A 45 17.52 11.57 6.62
CA LYS A 45 18.80 12.27 6.79
C LYS A 45 19.19 13.01 5.51
N THR A 46 19.16 12.34 4.37
CA THR A 46 19.52 12.92 3.07
C THR A 46 18.55 14.04 2.68
N ALA A 47 17.26 13.88 2.91
CA ALA A 47 16.24 14.90 2.69
C ALA A 47 16.49 16.18 3.51
N LEU A 48 17.06 16.03 4.71
CA LEU A 48 17.38 17.16 5.61
C LEU A 48 18.80 17.73 5.39
N THR A 49 19.61 17.12 4.52
CA THR A 49 21.00 17.57 4.28
C THR A 49 21.03 18.56 3.11
N PRO A 50 21.75 19.71 3.22
CA PRO A 50 22.01 20.59 2.08
C PRO A 50 22.72 19.83 0.94
N SER A 51 22.38 20.13 -0.31
CA SER A 51 22.96 19.42 -1.46
C SER A 51 24.48 19.49 -1.54
N GLY A 52 25.09 20.61 -1.11
CA GLY A 52 26.55 20.79 -1.06
C GLY A 52 27.25 19.92 -0.02
N ASP A 53 26.55 19.53 1.05
CA ASP A 53 27.14 18.79 2.18
C ASP A 53 26.91 17.27 2.07
N LEU A 54 26.20 16.83 1.04
CA LEU A 54 25.78 15.43 0.91
C LEU A 54 26.96 14.43 0.93
N PHE A 55 28.04 14.76 0.27
CA PHE A 55 29.22 13.89 0.14
C PHE A 55 30.32 14.18 1.15
N THR A 56 30.34 15.37 1.75
CA THR A 56 31.36 15.78 2.74
C THR A 56 31.16 15.11 4.11
N HIS A 57 29.91 14.83 4.48
CA HIS A 57 29.54 14.25 5.78
C HIS A 57 28.71 12.95 5.63
N SER A 58 29.02 12.17 4.61
CA SER A 58 28.25 10.95 4.27
C SER A 58 28.26 9.89 5.39
N SER A 59 29.36 9.76 6.13
CA SER A 59 29.53 8.80 7.22
C SER A 59 28.84 9.16 8.54
N ASN A 60 28.44 10.43 8.70
CA ASN A 60 27.78 10.86 9.94
C ASN A 60 26.36 10.28 10.02
N LEU A 61 25.94 9.83 11.20
CA LEU A 61 24.58 9.33 11.42
C LEU A 61 23.53 10.45 11.44
N LEU A 62 23.93 11.70 11.72
CA LEU A 62 23.07 12.87 11.77
C LEU A 62 23.46 13.87 10.67
N PRO A 63 22.54 14.65 10.12
CA PRO A 63 22.85 15.75 9.21
C PRO A 63 23.66 16.82 9.96
N GLY A 64 24.74 17.31 9.35
CA GLY A 64 25.61 18.33 9.98
C GLY A 64 24.91 19.68 10.17
N SER A 65 24.10 20.09 9.18
CA SER A 65 23.31 21.32 9.16
C SER A 65 21.90 21.01 8.63
N PRO A 66 20.92 20.58 9.50
CA PRO A 66 19.59 20.20 9.04
C PRO A 66 18.86 21.37 8.36
N THR A 67 18.29 21.12 7.18
CA THR A 67 17.56 22.12 6.40
C THR A 67 16.23 21.57 5.87
N LEU A 68 15.24 22.44 5.75
CA LEU A 68 13.96 22.14 5.09
C LEU A 68 13.91 22.64 3.63
N VAL A 69 15.01 23.14 3.09
CA VAL A 69 15.08 23.69 1.73
C VAL A 69 14.69 22.65 0.70
N ASN A 70 15.13 21.38 0.86
CA ASN A 70 14.79 20.30 -0.08
C ASN A 70 13.29 20.03 -0.12
N PHE A 71 12.60 20.09 1.02
CA PHE A 71 11.14 19.95 1.08
C PHE A 71 10.42 21.13 0.43
N LYS A 72 10.91 22.37 0.63
CA LYS A 72 10.34 23.56 -0.01
C LYS A 72 10.49 23.51 -1.52
N ARG A 73 11.64 23.04 -2.03
CA ARG A 73 11.88 22.83 -3.47
C ARG A 73 10.86 21.85 -4.06
N VAL A 74 10.73 20.67 -3.44
CA VAL A 74 9.83 19.62 -3.90
C VAL A 74 8.37 20.06 -3.90
N LEU A 75 7.97 20.85 -2.90
CA LEU A 75 6.59 21.36 -2.81
C LEU A 75 6.31 22.57 -3.73
N GLY A 76 7.29 22.99 -4.56
CA GLY A 76 7.12 24.13 -5.45
C GLY A 76 7.05 25.48 -4.73
N LEU A 77 7.55 25.57 -3.50
CA LEU A 77 7.54 26.80 -2.68
C LEU A 77 8.76 27.70 -2.94
N MET A 78 9.59 27.33 -3.92
CA MET A 78 10.79 28.09 -4.33
C MET A 78 10.77 28.27 -5.85
N SER A 79 11.32 29.38 -6.32
CA SER A 79 11.53 29.60 -7.74
C SER A 79 12.60 28.64 -8.30
N VAL A 80 12.59 28.43 -9.62
CA VAL A 80 13.59 27.58 -10.30
C VAL A 80 15.01 28.07 -10.02
N ASN A 81 15.24 29.40 -10.05
CA ASN A 81 16.55 29.99 -9.79
C ASN A 81 17.03 29.77 -8.34
N GLU A 82 16.13 29.91 -7.37
CA GLU A 82 16.44 29.60 -5.96
C GLU A 82 16.70 28.11 -5.75
N SER A 83 15.95 27.24 -6.44
CA SER A 83 16.16 25.81 -6.41
C SER A 83 17.53 25.41 -6.95
N LEU A 84 17.94 25.99 -8.08
CA LEU A 84 19.27 25.80 -8.68
C LEU A 84 20.39 26.31 -7.76
N ALA A 85 20.22 27.52 -7.17
CA ALA A 85 21.18 28.10 -6.23
C ALA A 85 21.37 27.23 -4.97
N ALA A 86 20.31 26.53 -4.55
CA ALA A 86 20.34 25.56 -3.45
C ALA A 86 20.90 24.18 -3.85
N GLY A 87 21.41 24.03 -5.08
CA GLY A 87 22.00 22.78 -5.59
C GLY A 87 20.96 21.74 -6.03
N GLY A 88 19.74 22.19 -6.34
CA GLY A 88 18.68 21.34 -6.86
C GLY A 88 18.74 21.10 -8.37
N SER A 89 17.91 20.18 -8.85
CA SER A 89 17.66 20.04 -10.28
C SER A 89 16.83 21.23 -10.79
N GLY A 90 17.04 21.63 -12.04
CA GLY A 90 16.19 22.59 -12.73
C GLY A 90 14.85 21.98 -13.19
N ALA A 91 14.51 20.79 -12.73
CA ALA A 91 13.27 20.13 -13.08
C ALA A 91 12.09 20.88 -12.43
N ASP A 92 11.21 21.39 -13.28
CA ASP A 92 9.92 21.98 -12.88
C ASP A 92 8.92 20.83 -12.67
N ILE A 93 8.95 20.23 -11.48
CA ILE A 93 8.05 19.12 -11.16
C ILE A 93 6.88 19.67 -10.37
N ASP A 94 5.68 19.59 -10.93
CA ASP A 94 4.46 19.83 -10.17
C ASP A 94 4.16 18.62 -9.27
N PHE A 95 4.90 18.55 -8.14
CA PHE A 95 4.77 17.46 -7.18
C PHE A 95 3.36 17.34 -6.60
N LEU A 96 2.66 18.46 -6.36
CA LEU A 96 1.30 18.44 -5.81
C LEU A 96 0.32 17.85 -6.80
N LYS A 97 0.49 18.14 -8.08
CA LYS A 97 -0.32 17.53 -9.15
C LYS A 97 -0.04 16.03 -9.28
N ALA A 98 1.22 15.63 -9.26
CA ALA A 98 1.60 14.21 -9.26
C ALA A 98 1.04 13.48 -8.02
N LEU A 99 1.02 14.13 -6.85
CA LEU A 99 0.39 13.61 -5.64
C LEU A 99 -1.12 13.43 -5.83
N ALA A 100 -1.81 14.44 -6.36
CA ALA A 100 -3.24 14.39 -6.65
C ALA A 100 -3.57 13.26 -7.67
N ASN A 101 -2.77 13.13 -8.72
CA ASN A 101 -2.89 12.05 -9.70
C ASN A 101 -2.70 10.67 -9.06
N SER A 102 -1.71 10.50 -8.16
CA SER A 102 -1.49 9.25 -7.44
C SER A 102 -2.66 8.89 -6.54
N VAL A 103 -3.21 9.85 -5.80
CA VAL A 103 -4.40 9.65 -4.97
C VAL A 103 -5.59 9.26 -5.83
N LEU A 104 -5.83 9.97 -6.93
CA LEU A 104 -6.95 9.71 -7.84
C LEU A 104 -6.82 8.33 -8.50
N PHE A 105 -5.66 8.02 -9.07
CA PHE A 105 -5.35 6.73 -9.67
C PHE A 105 -5.58 5.57 -8.70
N THR A 106 -4.96 5.64 -7.52
CA THR A 106 -5.07 4.61 -6.49
C THR A 106 -6.51 4.44 -6.02
N SER A 107 -7.22 5.55 -5.76
CA SER A 107 -8.60 5.51 -5.25
C SER A 107 -9.57 4.92 -6.26
N ILE A 108 -9.48 5.31 -7.54
CA ILE A 108 -10.34 4.76 -8.60
C ILE A 108 -10.12 3.26 -8.72
N VAL A 109 -8.85 2.82 -8.81
CA VAL A 109 -8.55 1.39 -8.94
C VAL A 109 -9.05 0.61 -7.73
N VAL A 110 -8.77 1.07 -6.50
CA VAL A 110 -9.21 0.39 -5.28
C VAL A 110 -10.73 0.24 -5.26
N VAL A 111 -11.48 1.33 -5.48
CA VAL A 111 -12.95 1.31 -5.42
C VAL A 111 -13.52 0.38 -6.50
N MET A 112 -13.09 0.53 -7.73
CA MET A 112 -13.60 -0.25 -8.86
C MET A 112 -13.23 -1.74 -8.72
N GLN A 113 -11.96 -2.04 -8.51
CA GLN A 113 -11.47 -3.42 -8.41
C GLN A 113 -12.09 -4.17 -7.23
N ILE A 114 -12.19 -3.54 -6.05
CA ILE A 114 -12.77 -4.19 -4.87
C ILE A 114 -14.26 -4.42 -5.06
N THR A 115 -14.98 -3.45 -5.61
CA THR A 115 -16.42 -3.60 -5.90
C THR A 115 -16.66 -4.73 -6.89
N CYS A 116 -15.96 -4.75 -8.02
CA CYS A 116 -16.09 -5.81 -9.03
C CYS A 116 -15.67 -7.18 -8.46
N SER A 117 -14.58 -7.24 -7.71
CA SER A 117 -14.10 -8.48 -7.08
C SER A 117 -15.07 -9.02 -6.02
N ALA A 118 -15.68 -8.14 -5.21
CA ALA A 118 -16.65 -8.54 -4.20
C ALA A 118 -17.93 -9.08 -4.84
N MET A 119 -18.44 -8.44 -5.89
CA MET A 119 -19.59 -8.95 -6.65
C MET A 119 -19.30 -10.32 -7.28
N ALA A 120 -18.14 -10.49 -7.91
CA ALA A 120 -17.72 -11.77 -8.48
C ALA A 120 -17.54 -12.84 -7.39
N ALA A 121 -16.91 -12.49 -6.27
CA ALA A 121 -16.73 -13.40 -5.14
C ALA A 121 -18.07 -13.87 -4.56
N TYR A 122 -19.05 -12.96 -4.43
CA TYR A 122 -20.41 -13.30 -3.99
C TYR A 122 -21.08 -14.26 -4.98
N ALA A 123 -21.03 -13.96 -6.27
CA ALA A 123 -21.58 -14.83 -7.29
C ALA A 123 -20.96 -16.24 -7.22
N PHE A 124 -19.64 -16.35 -7.11
CA PHE A 124 -18.93 -17.62 -6.98
C PHE A 124 -19.14 -18.32 -5.62
N ALA A 125 -19.49 -17.61 -4.56
CA ALA A 125 -19.75 -18.20 -3.26
C ALA A 125 -21.19 -18.71 -3.11
N ARG A 126 -22.17 -17.93 -3.56
CA ARG A 126 -23.59 -18.07 -3.19
C ARG A 126 -24.51 -18.42 -4.34
N LEU A 127 -24.27 -17.87 -5.54
CA LEU A 127 -25.19 -18.08 -6.66
C LEU A 127 -24.91 -19.43 -7.34
N ARG A 128 -25.98 -20.01 -7.91
CA ARG A 128 -25.94 -21.24 -8.71
C ARG A 128 -26.12 -20.86 -10.16
N PHE A 129 -25.09 -21.07 -10.98
CA PHE A 129 -25.14 -20.85 -12.42
C PHE A 129 -24.30 -21.89 -13.16
N PRO A 130 -24.63 -22.21 -14.43
CA PRO A 130 -23.87 -23.16 -15.20
C PRO A 130 -22.44 -22.67 -15.44
N GLY A 131 -21.48 -23.59 -15.44
CA GLY A 131 -20.06 -23.23 -15.66
C GLY A 131 -19.32 -22.59 -14.47
N ARG A 132 -19.98 -22.40 -13.31
CA ARG A 132 -19.38 -21.74 -12.12
C ARG A 132 -17.99 -22.29 -11.74
N ARG A 133 -17.83 -23.61 -11.76
CA ARG A 133 -16.56 -24.27 -11.39
C ARG A 133 -15.46 -23.98 -12.40
N VAL A 134 -15.79 -24.02 -13.69
CA VAL A 134 -14.84 -23.75 -14.78
C VAL A 134 -14.41 -22.29 -14.75
N LEU A 135 -15.37 -21.36 -14.68
CA LEU A 135 -15.08 -19.93 -14.60
C LEU A 135 -14.23 -19.58 -13.38
N PHE A 136 -14.57 -20.14 -12.21
CA PHE A 136 -13.74 -19.92 -11.02
C PHE A 136 -12.34 -20.52 -11.20
N GLY A 137 -12.22 -21.69 -11.82
CA GLY A 137 -10.92 -22.29 -12.18
C GLY A 137 -10.09 -21.40 -13.11
N LEU A 138 -10.73 -20.75 -14.10
CA LEU A 138 -10.07 -19.78 -14.99
C LEU A 138 -9.58 -18.54 -14.22
N PHE A 139 -10.36 -18.04 -13.24
CA PHE A 139 -9.90 -16.96 -12.35
C PHE A 139 -8.65 -17.34 -11.56
N ILE A 140 -8.61 -18.55 -11.00
CA ILE A 140 -7.42 -19.05 -10.32
C ILE A 140 -6.27 -19.22 -11.31
N GLY A 141 -6.52 -19.79 -12.49
CA GLY A 141 -5.54 -19.95 -13.56
C GLY A 141 -4.95 -18.62 -14.04
N SER A 142 -5.76 -17.54 -14.07
CA SER A 142 -5.26 -16.21 -14.46
C SER A 142 -4.18 -15.67 -13.52
N MET A 143 -4.17 -16.09 -12.26
CA MET A 143 -3.12 -15.69 -11.30
C MET A 143 -1.73 -16.27 -11.64
N MET A 144 -1.69 -17.32 -12.46
CA MET A 144 -0.43 -17.95 -12.90
C MET A 144 0.20 -17.18 -14.07
N VAL A 145 -0.55 -16.28 -14.73
CA VAL A 145 -0.03 -15.46 -15.83
C VAL A 145 0.78 -14.30 -15.24
N PRO A 146 2.09 -14.21 -15.54
CA PRO A 146 2.89 -13.08 -15.09
C PRO A 146 2.37 -11.77 -15.69
N THR A 147 2.15 -10.75 -14.87
CA THR A 147 1.63 -9.45 -15.32
C THR A 147 2.50 -8.79 -16.39
N VAL A 148 3.81 -9.03 -16.37
CA VAL A 148 4.76 -8.52 -17.40
C VAL A 148 4.39 -8.97 -18.81
N VAL A 149 3.85 -10.18 -18.98
CA VAL A 149 3.44 -10.70 -20.30
C VAL A 149 2.25 -9.92 -20.88
N THR A 150 1.39 -9.39 -20.02
CA THR A 150 0.19 -8.64 -20.47
C THR A 150 0.47 -7.16 -20.73
N PHE A 151 1.64 -6.63 -20.38
CA PHE A 151 1.93 -5.21 -20.57
C PHE A 151 1.91 -4.77 -22.04
N ILE A 152 2.55 -5.53 -22.92
CA ILE A 152 2.62 -5.16 -24.36
C ILE A 152 1.23 -5.18 -25.00
N PRO A 153 0.42 -6.25 -24.86
CA PRO A 153 -0.93 -6.27 -25.40
C PRO A 153 -1.82 -5.15 -24.84
N ASN A 154 -1.75 -4.90 -23.53
CA ASN A 154 -2.52 -3.82 -22.90
C ASN A 154 -2.10 -2.44 -23.39
N PHE A 155 -0.78 -2.21 -23.61
CA PHE A 155 -0.28 -0.95 -24.13
C PHE A 155 -0.77 -0.70 -25.56
N ILE A 156 -0.73 -1.73 -26.41
CA ILE A 156 -1.25 -1.63 -27.79
C ILE A 156 -2.73 -1.28 -27.77
N LEU A 157 -3.53 -1.98 -26.94
CA LEU A 157 -4.96 -1.72 -26.81
C LEU A 157 -5.24 -0.29 -26.34
N VAL A 158 -4.57 0.18 -25.28
CA VAL A 158 -4.72 1.55 -24.76
C VAL A 158 -4.33 2.59 -25.80
N LYS A 159 -3.27 2.32 -26.59
CA LYS A 159 -2.84 3.18 -27.68
C LYS A 159 -3.89 3.24 -28.80
N GLU A 160 -4.42 2.11 -29.23
CA GLU A 160 -5.44 2.03 -30.30
C GLU A 160 -6.75 2.70 -29.88
N LEU A 161 -7.12 2.63 -28.59
CA LEU A 161 -8.26 3.33 -28.02
C LEU A 161 -8.04 4.86 -27.84
N GLY A 162 -6.82 5.35 -28.11
CA GLY A 162 -6.49 6.77 -27.91
C GLY A 162 -6.42 7.22 -26.46
N TRP A 163 -6.21 6.29 -25.51
CA TRP A 163 -6.19 6.57 -24.07
C TRP A 163 -4.80 6.85 -23.51
N LEU A 164 -3.76 7.00 -24.35
CA LEU A 164 -2.45 7.47 -23.89
C LEU A 164 -2.57 8.87 -23.28
N ASN A 165 -1.76 9.15 -22.27
CA ASN A 165 -1.77 10.41 -21.52
C ASN A 165 -3.14 10.75 -20.90
N THR A 166 -3.89 9.75 -20.47
CA THR A 166 -5.16 9.94 -19.76
C THR A 166 -5.25 9.09 -18.50
N MET A 167 -6.03 9.55 -17.53
CA MET A 167 -6.33 8.77 -16.33
C MET A 167 -7.04 7.45 -16.68
N THR A 168 -7.91 7.44 -17.67
CA THR A 168 -8.61 6.24 -18.16
C THR A 168 -7.61 5.17 -18.62
N GLY A 169 -6.61 5.53 -19.42
CA GLY A 169 -5.58 4.59 -19.88
C GLY A 169 -4.74 4.03 -18.74
N MET A 170 -4.51 4.82 -17.69
CA MET A 170 -3.79 4.35 -16.50
C MET A 170 -4.62 3.37 -15.66
N VAL A 171 -5.90 3.63 -15.44
CA VAL A 171 -6.73 2.84 -14.50
C VAL A 171 -7.37 1.61 -15.16
N ALA A 172 -7.70 1.65 -16.45
CA ALA A 172 -8.52 0.64 -17.12
C ALA A 172 -8.02 -0.81 -16.95
N PRO A 173 -6.72 -1.14 -17.06
CA PRO A 173 -6.25 -2.51 -16.89
C PRO A 173 -6.43 -3.05 -15.47
N PHE A 174 -6.60 -2.20 -14.47
CA PHE A 174 -6.70 -2.56 -13.06
C PHE A 174 -8.12 -2.48 -12.50
N CYS A 175 -9.06 -1.82 -13.19
CA CYS A 175 -10.41 -1.54 -12.68
C CYS A 175 -11.30 -2.78 -12.55
N LEU A 176 -11.01 -3.85 -13.28
CA LEU A 176 -11.80 -5.06 -13.23
C LEU A 176 -11.40 -5.96 -12.06
N MET A 177 -12.14 -7.04 -11.89
CA MET A 177 -11.91 -8.03 -10.85
C MET A 177 -10.54 -8.71 -10.98
N GLN A 178 -9.82 -8.85 -9.89
CA GLN A 178 -8.53 -9.53 -9.83
C GLN A 178 -8.67 -10.92 -9.19
N GLY A 179 -8.00 -11.92 -9.74
CA GLY A 179 -8.11 -13.32 -9.33
C GLY A 179 -7.89 -13.54 -7.82
N PHE A 180 -6.84 -12.95 -7.25
CA PHE A 180 -6.55 -13.06 -5.81
C PHE A 180 -7.65 -12.44 -4.95
N SER A 181 -8.12 -11.24 -5.29
CA SER A 181 -9.17 -10.55 -4.56
C SER A 181 -10.49 -11.34 -4.58
N VAL A 182 -10.86 -11.89 -5.75
CA VAL A 182 -12.04 -12.74 -5.90
C VAL A 182 -11.90 -14.02 -5.08
N PHE A 183 -10.74 -14.70 -5.13
CA PHE A 183 -10.49 -15.90 -4.35
C PHE A 183 -10.59 -15.64 -2.85
N PHE A 184 -9.88 -14.62 -2.37
CA PHE A 184 -9.80 -14.28 -0.96
C PHE A 184 -11.19 -13.93 -0.40
N LEU A 185 -11.90 -13.01 -1.04
CA LEU A 185 -13.24 -12.60 -0.60
C LEU A 185 -14.24 -13.75 -0.67
N ARG A 186 -14.15 -14.62 -1.69
CA ARG A 186 -15.00 -15.81 -1.78
C ARG A 186 -14.81 -16.76 -0.59
N GLN A 187 -13.56 -16.97 -0.10
CA GLN A 187 -13.33 -17.82 1.06
C GLN A 187 -14.02 -17.25 2.30
N PHE A 188 -13.97 -15.95 2.50
CA PHE A 188 -14.68 -15.29 3.60
C PHE A 188 -16.20 -15.38 3.44
N PHE A 189 -16.73 -15.14 2.25
CA PHE A 189 -18.17 -15.24 2.02
C PHE A 189 -18.69 -16.65 2.28
N LEU A 190 -17.90 -17.68 1.97
CA LEU A 190 -18.26 -19.08 2.26
C LEU A 190 -18.32 -19.38 3.77
N SER A 191 -17.60 -18.65 4.60
CA SER A 191 -17.60 -18.84 6.07
C SER A 191 -18.82 -18.22 6.77
N ILE A 192 -19.57 -17.33 6.11
CA ILE A 192 -20.79 -16.75 6.65
C ILE A 192 -21.88 -17.82 6.70
N PRO A 193 -22.60 -18.02 7.83
CA PRO A 193 -23.71 -18.97 7.94
C PRO A 193 -24.79 -18.69 6.90
N ARG A 194 -25.26 -19.75 6.22
CA ARG A 194 -26.29 -19.62 5.18
C ARG A 194 -27.66 -19.25 5.74
N ASP A 195 -27.94 -19.63 6.97
CA ASP A 195 -29.21 -19.38 7.63
C ASP A 195 -29.59 -17.88 7.63
N LEU A 196 -28.59 -16.99 7.69
CA LEU A 196 -28.82 -15.53 7.59
C LEU A 196 -29.37 -15.10 6.22
N GLU A 197 -28.85 -15.72 5.16
CA GLU A 197 -29.29 -15.43 3.79
C GLU A 197 -30.63 -16.09 3.49
N GLU A 198 -30.86 -17.33 3.98
CA GLU A 198 -32.10 -18.07 3.82
C GLU A 198 -33.26 -17.39 4.54
N ALA A 199 -33.04 -16.88 5.77
CA ALA A 199 -34.03 -16.07 6.47
C ALA A 199 -34.42 -14.82 5.69
N ALA A 200 -33.42 -14.08 5.17
CA ALA A 200 -33.68 -12.89 4.35
C ALA A 200 -34.42 -13.20 3.05
N LEU A 201 -34.14 -14.35 2.42
CA LEU A 201 -34.87 -14.80 1.22
C LEU A 201 -36.34 -15.13 1.52
N LEU A 202 -36.63 -15.72 2.70
CA LEU A 202 -38.00 -15.97 3.16
C LEU A 202 -38.77 -14.66 3.41
N ASP A 203 -38.06 -13.61 3.85
CA ASP A 203 -38.61 -12.26 4.00
C ASP A 203 -38.75 -11.50 2.65
N GLY A 204 -38.43 -12.15 1.52
CA GLY A 204 -38.56 -11.58 0.17
C GLY A 204 -37.39 -10.71 -0.29
N ALA A 205 -36.25 -10.73 0.42
CA ALA A 205 -35.06 -9.96 0.03
C ALA A 205 -34.44 -10.49 -1.27
N SER A 206 -34.03 -9.58 -2.16
CA SER A 206 -33.30 -9.94 -3.37
C SER A 206 -31.83 -10.29 -3.06
N HIS A 207 -31.18 -11.07 -3.92
CA HIS A 207 -29.75 -11.39 -3.77
C HIS A 207 -28.85 -10.14 -3.71
N LEU A 208 -29.20 -9.07 -4.42
CA LEU A 208 -28.46 -7.81 -4.37
C LEU A 208 -28.63 -7.12 -3.00
N TYR A 209 -29.81 -7.17 -2.43
CA TYR A 209 -30.06 -6.67 -1.07
C TYR A 209 -29.27 -7.46 -0.03
N ILE A 210 -29.29 -8.79 -0.11
CA ILE A 210 -28.51 -9.69 0.76
C ILE A 210 -27.03 -9.39 0.66
N PHE A 211 -26.50 -9.25 -0.56
CA PHE A 211 -25.11 -8.88 -0.80
C PHE A 211 -24.76 -7.55 -0.12
N ALA A 212 -25.54 -6.50 -0.38
CA ALA A 212 -25.23 -5.15 0.07
C ALA A 212 -25.46 -4.94 1.58
N ARG A 213 -26.50 -5.58 2.17
CA ARG A 213 -26.96 -5.32 3.54
C ARG A 213 -26.52 -6.38 4.55
N ILE A 214 -26.17 -7.57 4.11
CA ILE A 214 -25.79 -8.68 4.97
C ILE A 214 -24.33 -9.07 4.73
N VAL A 215 -23.99 -9.48 3.52
CA VAL A 215 -22.66 -10.06 3.23
C VAL A 215 -21.54 -9.02 3.29
N LEU A 216 -21.73 -7.86 2.65
CA LEU A 216 -20.69 -6.80 2.67
C LEU A 216 -20.38 -6.29 4.09
N PRO A 217 -21.37 -5.93 4.94
CA PRO A 217 -21.09 -5.49 6.29
C PRO A 217 -20.41 -6.55 7.17
N LEU A 218 -20.84 -7.82 7.07
CA LEU A 218 -20.22 -8.94 7.79
C LEU A 218 -18.78 -9.23 7.32
N SER A 219 -18.45 -8.84 6.09
CA SER A 219 -17.13 -9.05 5.48
C SER A 219 -16.28 -7.78 5.43
N LEU A 220 -16.61 -6.75 6.20
CA LEU A 220 -15.92 -5.46 6.15
C LEU A 220 -14.41 -5.60 6.40
N MET A 221 -14.00 -6.45 7.35
CA MET A 221 -12.58 -6.63 7.67
C MET A 221 -11.77 -7.24 6.50
N PRO A 222 -12.15 -8.37 5.89
CA PRO A 222 -11.47 -8.88 4.71
C PRO A 222 -11.52 -7.93 3.52
N ILE A 223 -12.62 -7.19 3.33
CA ILE A 223 -12.71 -6.17 2.26
C ILE A 223 -11.69 -5.06 2.49
N VAL A 224 -11.60 -4.51 3.70
CA VAL A 224 -10.61 -3.47 4.05
C VAL A 224 -9.18 -4.01 3.89
N THR A 225 -8.94 -5.27 4.24
CA THR A 225 -7.61 -5.90 4.06
C THR A 225 -7.20 -5.93 2.59
N ILE A 226 -8.07 -6.41 1.71
CA ILE A 226 -7.78 -6.43 0.26
C ILE A 226 -7.69 -5.02 -0.31
N ALA A 227 -8.56 -4.09 0.11
CA ALA A 227 -8.52 -2.70 -0.32
C ALA A 227 -7.19 -2.04 0.05
N MET A 228 -6.68 -2.30 1.27
CA MET A 228 -5.39 -1.78 1.70
C MET A 228 -4.22 -2.38 0.90
N LEU A 229 -4.21 -3.70 0.68
CA LEU A 229 -3.17 -4.35 -0.13
C LEU A 229 -3.17 -3.83 -1.56
N THR A 230 -4.36 -3.70 -2.19
CA THR A 230 -4.50 -3.10 -3.52
C THR A 230 -4.04 -1.65 -3.51
N GLY A 231 -4.42 -0.87 -2.50
CA GLY A 231 -4.03 0.53 -2.35
C GLY A 231 -2.52 0.72 -2.25
N ILE A 232 -1.84 -0.09 -1.44
CA ILE A 232 -0.38 -0.04 -1.32
C ILE A 232 0.29 -0.42 -2.65
N ASN A 233 -0.20 -1.45 -3.34
CA ASN A 233 0.34 -1.86 -4.63
C ASN A 233 0.16 -0.77 -5.69
N MET A 234 -1.03 -0.19 -5.81
CA MET A 234 -1.31 0.86 -6.80
C MET A 234 -0.62 2.18 -6.47
N TRP A 235 -0.46 2.52 -5.19
CA TRP A 235 0.31 3.69 -4.78
C TRP A 235 1.76 3.62 -5.23
N ASN A 236 2.36 2.43 -5.22
CA ASN A 236 3.73 2.19 -5.62
C ASN A 236 3.87 1.77 -7.10
N GLU A 237 2.76 1.70 -7.85
CA GLU A 237 2.80 1.29 -9.24
C GLU A 237 3.54 2.35 -10.07
N PHE A 238 4.63 1.91 -10.69
CA PHE A 238 5.51 2.76 -11.49
C PHE A 238 5.42 2.44 -12.97
N PHE A 239 5.51 1.16 -13.31
CA PHE A 239 5.84 0.75 -14.66
C PHE A 239 4.72 1.06 -15.67
N TRP A 240 3.48 0.74 -15.31
CA TRP A 240 2.34 1.00 -16.19
C TRP A 240 2.07 2.50 -16.39
N PRO A 241 1.96 3.33 -15.34
CA PRO A 241 1.86 4.78 -15.52
C PRO A 241 3.04 5.37 -16.31
N TYR A 242 4.26 4.87 -16.11
CA TYR A 242 5.44 5.31 -16.87
C TYR A 242 5.32 5.02 -18.36
N LEU A 243 4.67 3.93 -18.77
CA LEU A 243 4.42 3.61 -20.18
C LEU A 243 3.33 4.49 -20.80
N VAL A 244 2.25 4.74 -20.04
CA VAL A 244 1.01 5.34 -20.56
C VAL A 244 0.96 6.86 -20.41
N ALA A 245 1.48 7.40 -19.28
CA ALA A 245 1.46 8.83 -18.97
C ALA A 245 2.83 9.47 -19.22
N LYS A 246 3.09 9.88 -20.46
CA LYS A 246 4.34 10.56 -20.85
C LYS A 246 4.33 12.05 -20.56
N ASP A 247 3.16 12.64 -20.50
CA ASP A 247 2.95 14.04 -20.25
C ASP A 247 2.99 14.30 -18.72
N GLU A 248 3.67 15.36 -18.30
CA GLU A 248 3.85 15.74 -16.90
C GLU A 248 2.51 16.00 -16.19
N ALA A 249 1.48 16.40 -16.94
CA ALA A 249 0.16 16.67 -16.40
C ALA A 249 -0.55 15.43 -15.82
N HIS A 250 -0.20 14.23 -16.28
CA HIS A 250 -0.83 12.98 -15.89
C HIS A 250 0.08 12.06 -15.08
N GLN A 251 1.33 12.44 -14.84
CA GLN A 251 2.26 11.61 -14.08
C GLN A 251 1.80 11.41 -12.64
N VAL A 252 1.97 10.18 -12.15
CA VAL A 252 1.87 9.82 -10.73
C VAL A 252 3.23 9.98 -10.05
N ILE A 253 3.24 10.05 -8.70
CA ILE A 253 4.47 10.29 -7.92
C ILE A 253 5.63 9.38 -8.32
N PRO A 254 5.49 8.03 -8.40
CA PRO A 254 6.62 7.17 -8.73
C PRO A 254 7.26 7.51 -10.09
N VAL A 255 6.47 8.02 -11.04
CA VAL A 255 6.95 8.45 -12.36
C VAL A 255 7.61 9.82 -12.27
N ALA A 256 6.96 10.79 -11.61
CA ALA A 256 7.50 12.16 -11.45
C ALA A 256 8.86 12.17 -10.74
N LEU A 257 9.10 11.25 -9.80
CA LEU A 257 10.39 11.12 -9.10
C LEU A 257 11.57 10.81 -10.04
N GLN A 258 11.33 10.29 -11.24
CA GLN A 258 12.41 10.04 -12.21
C GLN A 258 13.09 11.34 -12.68
N ALA A 259 12.37 12.47 -12.70
CA ALA A 259 12.93 13.74 -13.14
C ALA A 259 14.10 14.21 -12.23
N PHE A 260 14.07 13.86 -10.94
CA PHE A 260 15.21 14.15 -10.03
C PHE A 260 16.50 13.40 -10.37
N LYS A 261 16.40 12.30 -11.16
CA LYS A 261 17.58 11.53 -11.58
C LYS A 261 18.26 12.09 -12.83
N SER A 262 17.54 12.86 -13.65
CA SER A 262 17.97 13.15 -15.03
C SER A 262 18.36 14.61 -15.29
N GLN A 263 18.13 15.55 -14.36
CA GLN A 263 18.19 16.97 -14.67
C GLN A 263 18.94 17.80 -13.59
N THR A 264 20.24 17.57 -13.44
CA THR A 264 21.06 18.51 -12.65
C THR A 264 22.08 19.22 -13.55
N PRO A 265 22.32 20.53 -13.35
CA PRO A 265 23.35 21.27 -14.09
C PRO A 265 24.77 20.70 -13.91
N GLN A 266 25.01 19.97 -12.81
CA GLN A 266 26.28 19.36 -12.47
C GLN A 266 26.44 17.91 -12.94
N GLY A 267 25.46 17.39 -13.69
CA GLY A 267 25.48 16.00 -14.21
C GLY A 267 25.29 14.91 -13.17
N GLN A 268 24.97 15.27 -11.93
CA GLN A 268 24.66 14.32 -10.86
C GLN A 268 23.16 14.35 -10.50
N PRO A 269 22.55 13.21 -10.14
CA PRO A 269 21.16 13.19 -9.71
C PRO A 269 20.93 14.07 -8.46
N ASP A 270 19.79 14.74 -8.39
CA ASP A 270 19.37 15.49 -7.20
C ASP A 270 18.89 14.53 -6.10
N TRP A 271 19.84 13.90 -5.41
CA TRP A 271 19.55 12.94 -4.35
C TRP A 271 18.78 13.55 -3.19
N THR A 272 19.05 14.83 -2.84
CA THR A 272 18.40 15.49 -1.71
C THR A 272 16.95 15.82 -2.01
N GLY A 273 16.64 16.28 -3.23
CA GLY A 273 15.27 16.47 -3.73
C GLY A 273 14.53 15.15 -3.85
N LEU A 274 15.18 14.13 -4.45
CA LEU A 274 14.60 12.79 -4.58
C LEU A 274 14.23 12.17 -3.23
N MET A 275 15.12 12.28 -2.22
CA MET A 275 14.84 11.75 -0.88
C MET A 275 13.76 12.56 -0.15
N ALA A 276 13.73 13.89 -0.30
CA ALA A 276 12.67 14.72 0.25
C ALA A 276 11.30 14.35 -0.35
N ALA A 277 11.22 14.19 -1.67
CA ALA A 277 10.01 13.74 -2.35
C ALA A 277 9.59 12.32 -1.94
N THR A 278 10.56 11.41 -1.77
CA THR A 278 10.31 10.04 -1.30
C THR A 278 9.75 10.03 0.12
N VAL A 279 10.30 10.83 1.04
CA VAL A 279 9.79 10.95 2.42
C VAL A 279 8.34 11.44 2.41
N ILE A 280 8.02 12.49 1.65
CA ILE A 280 6.63 12.97 1.53
C ILE A 280 5.73 11.88 0.95
N SER A 281 6.17 11.20 -0.12
CA SER A 281 5.41 10.14 -0.79
C SER A 281 5.13 8.91 0.10
N THR A 282 5.95 8.70 1.13
CA THR A 282 5.77 7.59 2.08
C THR A 282 4.70 7.88 3.13
N ILE A 283 4.39 9.16 3.39
CA ILE A 283 3.42 9.57 4.42
C ILE A 283 2.04 8.91 4.23
N PRO A 284 1.40 8.94 3.05
CA PRO A 284 0.10 8.30 2.87
C PRO A 284 0.11 6.79 3.17
N THR A 285 1.17 6.09 2.77
CA THR A 285 1.31 4.65 3.06
C THR A 285 1.45 4.39 4.56
N ILE A 286 2.24 5.20 5.26
CA ILE A 286 2.38 5.11 6.73
C ILE A 286 1.04 5.39 7.42
N LEU A 287 0.31 6.41 6.98
CA LEU A 287 -1.01 6.73 7.53
C LEU A 287 -2.00 5.57 7.32
N LEU A 288 -2.02 4.96 6.14
CA LEU A 288 -2.84 3.76 5.88
C LEU A 288 -2.46 2.62 6.83
N LEU A 289 -1.18 2.36 7.04
CA LEU A 289 -0.71 1.32 7.96
C LEU A 289 -1.06 1.61 9.42
N ILE A 290 -0.97 2.86 9.87
CA ILE A 290 -1.35 3.24 11.25
C ILE A 290 -2.85 3.06 11.46
N VAL A 291 -3.67 3.49 10.50
CA VAL A 291 -5.15 3.46 10.63
C VAL A 291 -5.70 2.03 10.49
N PHE A 292 -5.17 1.25 9.55
CA PHE A 292 -5.73 -0.04 9.18
C PHE A 292 -4.87 -1.25 9.54
N GLY A 293 -3.60 -1.08 9.90
CA GLY A 293 -2.64 -2.17 10.11
C GLY A 293 -3.08 -3.17 11.18
N ARG A 294 -3.69 -2.73 12.28
CA ARG A 294 -4.26 -3.62 13.31
C ARG A 294 -5.33 -4.54 12.72
N ARG A 295 -6.21 -4.01 11.88
CA ARG A 295 -7.31 -4.76 11.26
C ARG A 295 -6.80 -5.84 10.29
N VAL A 296 -5.69 -5.57 9.62
CA VAL A 296 -5.04 -6.56 8.72
C VAL A 296 -4.46 -7.72 9.52
N VAL A 297 -3.76 -7.45 10.61
CA VAL A 297 -3.18 -8.51 11.46
C VAL A 297 -4.29 -9.39 12.04
N GLU A 298 -5.38 -8.81 12.51
CA GLU A 298 -6.54 -9.54 13.04
C GLU A 298 -7.20 -10.42 11.98
N SER A 299 -7.37 -9.93 10.73
CA SER A 299 -8.00 -10.70 9.65
C SER A 299 -7.19 -11.93 9.23
N VAL A 300 -5.86 -11.87 9.32
CA VAL A 300 -4.97 -13.01 9.01
C VAL A 300 -4.99 -14.05 10.11
N GLN A 301 -5.14 -13.65 11.38
CA GLN A 301 -5.21 -14.58 12.51
C GLN A 301 -6.50 -15.42 12.51
N PHE A 302 -7.64 -14.87 12.06
CA PHE A 302 -8.89 -15.63 11.95
C PHE A 302 -8.84 -16.76 10.90
N SER A 303 -7.93 -16.71 9.95
CA SER A 303 -7.79 -17.77 8.93
C SER A 303 -6.83 -18.90 9.36
N GLY A 304 -6.07 -18.75 10.44
CA GLY A 304 -5.08 -19.71 10.94
C GLY A 304 -5.48 -20.50 12.19
N GLY A 305 -6.62 -20.23 12.78
CA GLY A 305 -7.11 -20.87 13.99
C GLY A 305 -8.24 -21.87 13.72
N LYS A 306 -7.90 -23.09 13.34
CA LYS A 306 -8.68 -24.32 13.52
C LYS A 306 -7.78 -25.39 14.07
#